data_0a61ee314242f97ee3e3625ca0840eaa
#
_entry.id   0a61ee314242f97ee3e3625ca0840eaa
#
_cell.length_a   1.000
_cell.length_b   1.000
_cell.length_c   1.000
_cell.angle_alpha   90.00
_cell.angle_beta   90.00
_cell.angle_gamma   90.00
#
_symmetry.space_group_name_H-M   'P 1'
#
loop_
_entity.id
_entity.type
_entity.pdbx_description
1 polymer ?
#
loop_
_entity_poly.entity_id
_entity_poly.type
_entity_poly.pdbx_seq_one_letter_code
_entity_poly.pdbx_strand_id
1 'polypeptide(L)'
;MSQHSGGAIHTAYSKALEERMYALATEELAQNNVRVGLWAKAWSMAHGREREAKARYLALRVEMIVAERTLHASAADWRLRLSMDRQIDKVA
;
A
#
# COMPACT_ATOMS: atom_id res chain seq x y z
N MET A 1 27.29 -18.36 9.58
CA MET A 1 26.36 -17.21 9.59
C MET A 1 25.32 -17.31 8.49
N SER A 2 24.76 -18.48 8.35
CA SER A 2 23.72 -18.77 7.38
C SER A 2 22.43 -17.97 7.60
N GLN A 3 22.24 -17.47 8.81
CA GLN A 3 21.05 -16.70 9.16
C GLN A 3 20.90 -15.41 8.39
N HIS A 4 22.02 -14.85 7.92
CA HIS A 4 22.01 -13.54 7.25
C HIS A 4 21.69 -13.62 5.75
N SER A 5 21.92 -14.75 5.11
CA SER A 5 21.67 -14.86 3.68
C SER A 5 20.17 -14.79 3.34
N GLY A 6 19.33 -15.48 4.13
CA GLY A 6 17.89 -15.43 3.95
C GLY A 6 17.32 -14.04 4.23
N GLY A 7 17.83 -13.38 5.29
CA GLY A 7 17.43 -12.02 5.62
C GLY A 7 17.84 -11.02 4.57
N ALA A 8 19.04 -11.18 3.99
CA ALA A 8 19.54 -10.30 2.93
C ALA A 8 18.67 -10.38 1.68
N ILE A 9 18.27 -11.58 1.26
CA ILE A 9 17.39 -11.78 0.09
C ILE A 9 16.02 -11.14 0.33
N HIS A 10 15.45 -11.37 1.50
CA HIS A 10 14.15 -10.80 1.87
C HIS A 10 14.21 -9.27 1.91
N THR A 11 15.29 -8.72 2.47
CA THR A 11 15.48 -7.27 2.55
C THR A 11 15.61 -6.66 1.15
N ALA A 12 16.38 -7.32 0.26
CA ALA A 12 16.54 -6.86 -1.11
C ALA A 12 15.21 -6.85 -1.86
N TYR A 13 14.40 -7.90 -1.70
CA TYR A 13 13.07 -7.98 -2.30
C TYR A 13 12.16 -6.86 -1.79
N SER A 14 12.15 -6.64 -0.48
CA SER A 14 11.34 -5.60 0.14
C SER A 14 11.73 -4.21 -0.33
N LYS A 15 13.03 -3.95 -0.48
CA LYS A 15 13.51 -2.66 -0.99
C LYS A 15 13.12 -2.44 -2.45
N ALA A 16 13.20 -3.47 -3.27
CA ALA A 16 12.80 -3.38 -4.67
C ALA A 16 11.30 -3.09 -4.80
N LEU A 17 10.49 -3.73 -3.95
CA LEU A 17 9.05 -3.50 -3.93
C LEU A 17 8.72 -2.09 -3.45
N GLU A 18 9.40 -1.62 -2.42
CA GLU A 18 9.25 -0.27 -1.91
C GLU A 18 9.59 0.77 -2.98
N GLU A 19 10.67 0.56 -3.71
CA GLU A 19 11.08 1.45 -4.80
C GLU A 19 9.98 1.54 -5.86
N ARG A 20 9.36 0.42 -6.22
CA ARG A 20 8.25 0.39 -7.16
C ARG A 20 7.05 1.20 -6.66
N MET A 21 6.75 1.09 -5.38
CA MET A 21 5.64 1.83 -4.78
C MET A 21 5.89 3.33 -4.81
N TYR A 22 7.12 3.75 -4.51
CA TYR A 22 7.50 5.16 -4.62
C TYR A 22 7.46 5.65 -6.06
N ALA A 23 7.88 4.82 -7.02
CA ALA A 23 7.82 5.17 -8.43
C ALA A 23 6.38 5.38 -8.90
N LEU A 24 5.47 4.52 -8.50
CA LEU A 24 4.04 4.65 -8.80
C LEU A 24 3.47 5.95 -8.21
N ALA A 25 3.78 6.22 -6.95
CA ALA A 25 3.30 7.43 -6.28
C ALA A 25 3.87 8.68 -6.94
N THR A 26 5.14 8.65 -7.34
CA THR A 26 5.79 9.75 -8.03
C THR A 26 5.13 10.01 -9.38
N GLU A 27 4.80 8.96 -10.11
CA GLU A 27 4.13 9.07 -11.39
C GLU A 27 2.73 9.67 -11.24
N GLU A 28 1.97 9.22 -10.24
CA GLU A 28 0.66 9.79 -9.93
C GLU A 28 0.77 11.30 -9.68
N LEU A 29 1.77 11.68 -8.92
CA LEU A 29 2.00 13.09 -8.59
C LEU A 29 2.38 13.89 -9.83
N ALA A 30 3.27 13.36 -10.67
CA ALA A 30 3.72 14.00 -11.90
C ALA A 30 2.58 14.21 -12.89
N GLN A 31 1.65 13.26 -12.95
CA GLN A 31 0.49 13.30 -13.83
C GLN A 31 -0.68 14.06 -13.22
N ASN A 32 -0.51 14.61 -12.04
CA ASN A 32 -1.57 15.28 -11.30
C ASN A 32 -2.79 14.38 -11.06
N ASN A 33 -2.52 13.09 -10.90
CA ASN A 33 -3.53 12.06 -10.67
C ASN A 33 -3.46 11.56 -9.23
N VAL A 34 -3.53 12.49 -8.29
CA VAL A 34 -3.40 12.19 -6.87
C VAL A 34 -4.73 11.80 -6.26
N ARG A 35 -4.67 11.04 -5.17
CA ARG A 35 -5.84 10.78 -4.34
C ARG A 35 -6.11 12.01 -3.50
N VAL A 36 -7.26 12.63 -3.73
CA VAL A 36 -7.61 13.92 -3.15
C VAL A 36 -7.54 13.90 -1.63
N GLY A 37 -8.07 12.85 -1.00
CA GLY A 37 -8.04 12.75 0.46
C GLY A 37 -6.63 12.68 1.03
N LEU A 38 -5.75 11.90 0.40
CA LEU A 38 -4.36 11.81 0.82
C LEU A 38 -3.59 13.09 0.56
N TRP A 39 -3.87 13.74 -0.57
CA TRP A 39 -3.26 15.01 -0.90
C TRP A 39 -3.65 16.09 0.11
N ALA A 40 -4.93 16.14 0.47
CA ALA A 40 -5.41 17.10 1.48
C ALA A 40 -4.74 16.86 2.83
N LYS A 41 -4.57 15.60 3.22
CA LYS A 41 -3.87 15.23 4.45
C LYS A 41 -2.40 15.65 4.41
N ALA A 42 -1.72 15.38 3.30
CA ALA A 42 -0.32 15.75 3.11
C ALA A 42 -0.15 17.27 3.16
N TRP A 43 -1.04 17.98 2.51
CA TRP A 43 -1.04 19.44 2.49
C TRP A 43 -1.22 20.01 3.89
N SER A 44 -2.18 19.47 4.64
CA SER A 44 -2.44 19.88 6.02
C SER A 44 -1.22 19.62 6.91
N MET A 45 -0.58 18.46 6.78
CA MET A 45 0.61 18.12 7.57
C MET A 45 1.81 19.00 7.22
N ALA A 46 1.86 19.49 5.99
CA ALA A 46 2.93 20.36 5.49
C ALA A 46 2.65 21.83 5.72
N HIS A 47 1.53 22.18 6.36
CA HIS A 47 1.14 23.55 6.62
C HIS A 47 1.10 24.41 5.35
N GLY A 48 0.63 23.81 4.25
CA GLY A 48 0.50 24.50 2.97
C GLY A 48 1.81 24.65 2.18
N ARG A 49 2.88 24.02 2.61
CA ARG A 49 4.16 24.05 1.89
C ARG A 49 4.15 22.97 0.80
N GLU A 50 4.13 23.40 -0.44
CA GLU A 50 3.96 22.50 -1.57
C GLU A 50 5.04 21.41 -1.64
N ARG A 51 6.29 21.78 -1.47
CA ARG A 51 7.40 20.82 -1.54
C ARG A 51 7.29 19.75 -0.45
N GLU A 52 6.98 20.16 0.76
CA GLU A 52 6.76 19.24 1.87
C GLU A 52 5.51 18.38 1.66
N ALA A 53 4.45 18.98 1.12
CA ALA A 53 3.21 18.27 0.85
C ALA A 53 3.45 17.14 -0.16
N LYS A 54 4.23 17.39 -1.20
CA LYS A 54 4.59 16.38 -2.19
C LYS A 54 5.37 15.23 -1.55
N ALA A 55 6.36 15.55 -0.72
CA ALA A 55 7.15 14.54 -0.03
C ALA A 55 6.27 13.71 0.92
N ARG A 56 5.40 14.35 1.66
CA ARG A 56 4.48 13.64 2.56
C ARG A 56 3.47 12.80 1.80
N TYR A 57 3.00 13.30 0.67
CA TYR A 57 2.08 12.54 -0.18
C TYR A 57 2.72 11.22 -0.64
N LEU A 58 3.97 11.27 -1.07
CA LEU A 58 4.67 10.06 -1.51
C LEU A 58 4.71 9.02 -0.39
N ALA A 59 5.07 9.43 0.83
CA ALA A 59 5.13 8.54 1.98
C ALA A 59 3.75 7.99 2.34
N LEU A 60 2.74 8.84 2.39
CA LEU A 60 1.37 8.43 2.71
C LEU A 60 0.81 7.49 1.64
N ARG A 61 1.11 7.77 0.37
CA ARG A 61 0.62 6.95 -0.73
C ARG A 61 1.24 5.55 -0.69
N VAL A 62 2.53 5.45 -0.41
CA VAL A 62 3.21 4.16 -0.26
C VAL A 62 2.59 3.36 0.89
N GLU A 63 2.36 3.99 2.03
CA GLU A 63 1.67 3.35 3.15
C GLU A 63 0.28 2.85 2.76
N MET A 64 -0.44 3.64 1.98
CA MET A 64 -1.78 3.28 1.52
C MET A 64 -1.75 2.11 0.54
N ILE A 65 -0.77 2.07 -0.37
CA ILE A 65 -0.61 0.94 -1.29
C ILE A 65 -0.39 -0.36 -0.51
N VAL A 66 0.47 -0.31 0.50
CA VAL A 66 0.72 -1.47 1.37
C VAL A 66 -0.55 -1.88 2.09
N ALA A 67 -1.27 -0.92 2.66
CA ALA A 67 -2.53 -1.19 3.36
C ALA A 67 -3.58 -1.78 2.44
N GLU A 68 -3.72 -1.24 1.24
CA GLU A 68 -4.67 -1.74 0.24
C GLU A 68 -4.36 -3.19 -0.16
N ARG A 69 -3.09 -3.52 -0.32
CA ARG A 69 -2.68 -4.90 -0.61
C ARG A 69 -3.05 -5.84 0.52
N THR A 70 -2.81 -5.42 1.75
CA THR A 70 -3.15 -6.20 2.92
C THR A 70 -4.67 -6.39 3.04
N LEU A 71 -5.43 -5.32 2.86
CA LEU A 71 -6.89 -5.38 2.91
C LEU A 71 -7.46 -6.24 1.78
N HIS A 72 -6.89 -6.15 0.59
CA HIS A 72 -7.32 -6.93 -0.55
C HIS A 72 -7.11 -8.42 -0.30
N ALA A 73 -5.97 -8.79 0.23
CA ALA A 73 -5.68 -10.18 0.60
C ALA A 73 -6.66 -10.68 1.67
N SER A 74 -6.90 -9.86 2.70
CA SER A 74 -7.86 -10.18 3.76
C SER A 74 -9.29 -10.30 3.22
N ALA A 75 -9.68 -9.42 2.32
CA ALA A 75 -11.01 -9.46 1.70
C ALA A 75 -11.19 -10.73 0.86
N ALA A 76 -10.18 -11.15 0.13
CA ALA A 76 -10.22 -12.38 -0.64
C ALA A 76 -10.39 -13.60 0.28
N ASP A 77 -9.69 -13.63 1.40
CA ASP A 77 -9.81 -14.69 2.39
C ASP A 77 -11.21 -14.73 2.99
N TRP A 78 -11.76 -13.59 3.33
CA TRP A 78 -13.13 -13.47 3.85
C TRP A 78 -14.19 -13.94 2.86
N ARG A 79 -14.02 -13.58 1.59
CA ARG A 79 -14.94 -14.02 0.54
C ARG A 79 -14.95 -15.53 0.41
N LEU A 80 -13.78 -16.13 0.51
CA LEU A 80 -13.65 -17.57 0.45
C LEU A 80 -14.38 -18.24 1.61
N ARG A 81 -14.20 -17.74 2.83
CA ARG A 81 -14.86 -18.24 4.02
C ARG A 81 -16.38 -18.12 3.93
N LEU A 82 -16.87 -16.96 3.49
CA LEU A 82 -18.30 -16.72 3.33
C LEU A 82 -18.90 -17.65 2.27
N SER A 83 -18.16 -17.89 1.19
CA SER A 83 -18.60 -18.80 0.15
C SER A 83 -18.74 -20.23 0.69
N MET A 84 -17.80 -20.67 1.49
CA MET A 84 -17.84 -21.99 2.12
C MET A 84 -19.01 -22.10 3.09
N ASP A 85 -19.23 -21.09 3.90
CA ASP A 85 -20.36 -21.06 4.84
C ASP A 85 -21.70 -21.13 4.13
N ARG A 86 -21.83 -20.41 3.02
CA ARG A 86 -23.05 -20.46 2.21
C ARG A 86 -23.33 -21.84 1.64
N GLN A 87 -22.29 -22.54 1.22
CA GLN A 87 -22.41 -23.90 0.72
C GLN A 87 -22.88 -24.85 1.81
N ILE A 88 -22.35 -24.70 3.02
CA ILE A 88 -22.75 -25.51 4.17
C ILE A 88 -24.22 -25.25 4.50
N ASP A 89 -24.65 -24.02 4.51
CA ASP A 89 -26.03 -23.64 4.76
C ASP A 89 -27.00 -24.22 3.73
N LYS A 90 -26.58 -24.26 2.46
CA LYS A 90 -27.42 -24.81 1.41
C LYS A 90 -27.55 -26.32 1.50
N VAL A 91 -26.53 -26.99 2.02
CA VAL A 91 -26.55 -28.45 2.18
C VAL A 91 -27.40 -28.85 3.40
N ALA A 92 -27.39 -27.99 4.39
CA ALA A 92 -28.23 -28.21 5.58
C ALA A 92 -29.70 -27.93 5.31
#